data_f0e0284af48650906a8ff1a270ba0463
#
_entry.id   f0e0284af48650906a8ff1a270ba0463
#
_cell.length_a   1.000
_cell.length_b   1.000
_cell.length_c   1.000
_cell.angle_alpha   90.00
_cell.angle_beta   90.00
_cell.angle_gamma   90.00
#
_symmetry.space_group_name_H-M   'P 1'
#
loop_
_entity.id
_entity.type
_entity.pdbx_description
1 polymer ?
#
loop_
_entity_poly.entity_id
_entity_poly.type
_entity_poly.pdbx_seq_one_letter_code
_entity_poly.pdbx_strand_id
1 'polypeptide(L)'
;MMNRIISLKKAGINIHLHYFSYNDRGTPNELNQFCESIHVYERKTGHKGLTTRLPYIVSSRLNDQLAENLNKDLHPILLEGLHCTGILPRLDLAKRKVVVRMHNEESIYYRELARSETSWLKKIYFRRESRLIGRYNRQLPDECVYACITPADADILEKEYHLHHARFLPAFPSWQQVNGQEGMGNLCLYHGNLSVPENEEAALWLIRKVFSQIQKPFVIAGKKPSKRLQKMAHFFQHTCLVADPSETELNDLIRKAHINLLPGFSHHVTGIRLKLLHVLFEGRHCVVNESMVAGTGLESACHIGSTANAFASIIMQLYHQPFTQEEISLRRRLLAGTYDNNKNAAELIQYLW
;
A
#
# COMPACT_ATOMS: atom_id res chain seq x y z
N MET A 1 -7.61 2.98 -5.36
CA MET A 1 -8.23 3.43 -6.63
C MET A 1 -9.60 4.03 -6.38
N MET A 2 -10.58 3.32 -5.78
CA MET A 2 -11.95 3.83 -5.58
C MET A 2 -12.00 5.24 -4.95
N ASN A 3 -11.33 5.47 -3.82
CA ASN A 3 -11.35 6.78 -3.15
C ASN A 3 -10.87 7.93 -4.02
N ARG A 4 -9.92 7.66 -4.94
CA ARG A 4 -9.44 8.67 -5.90
C ARG A 4 -10.49 8.97 -6.96
N ILE A 5 -11.14 7.95 -7.50
CA ILE A 5 -12.27 8.12 -8.43
C ILE A 5 -13.36 8.97 -7.78
N ILE A 6 -13.74 8.63 -6.55
CA ILE A 6 -14.76 9.40 -5.79
C ILE A 6 -14.31 10.85 -5.59
N SER A 7 -13.05 11.09 -5.22
CA SER A 7 -12.54 12.44 -4.96
C SER A 7 -12.44 13.28 -6.24
N LEU A 8 -12.01 12.70 -7.35
CA LEU A 8 -11.99 13.37 -8.65
C LEU A 8 -13.39 13.69 -9.15
N LYS A 9 -14.35 12.76 -9.01
CA LYS A 9 -15.77 13.02 -9.36
C LYS A 9 -16.37 14.13 -8.51
N LYS A 10 -16.07 14.15 -7.19
CA LYS A 10 -16.49 15.25 -6.30
C LYS A 10 -15.88 16.60 -6.70
N ALA A 11 -14.70 16.60 -7.27
CA ALA A 11 -14.04 17.79 -7.80
C ALA A 11 -14.55 18.20 -9.20
N GLY A 12 -15.59 17.54 -9.72
CA GLY A 12 -16.23 17.89 -11.00
C GLY A 12 -15.59 17.23 -12.23
N ILE A 13 -14.68 16.28 -12.06
CA ILE A 13 -14.03 15.62 -13.19
C ILE A 13 -14.94 14.51 -13.74
N ASN A 14 -15.14 14.51 -15.06
CA ASN A 14 -15.78 13.41 -15.78
C ASN A 14 -14.74 12.33 -16.04
N ILE A 15 -15.04 11.07 -15.66
CA ILE A 15 -14.08 9.98 -15.65
C ILE A 15 -14.50 8.91 -16.66
N HIS A 16 -13.65 8.61 -17.63
CA HIS A 16 -13.74 7.45 -18.50
C HIS A 16 -12.76 6.40 -17.97
N LEU A 17 -13.29 5.30 -17.43
CA LEU A 17 -12.48 4.28 -16.78
C LEU A 17 -12.11 3.16 -17.74
N HIS A 18 -10.82 2.89 -17.89
CA HIS A 18 -10.27 1.75 -18.61
C HIS A 18 -9.54 0.84 -17.62
N TYR A 19 -9.92 -0.43 -17.50
CA TYR A 19 -9.24 -1.33 -16.59
C TYR A 19 -9.11 -2.74 -17.16
N PHE A 20 -8.12 -3.48 -16.65
CA PHE A 20 -7.90 -4.87 -17.00
C PHE A 20 -8.59 -5.78 -15.97
N SER A 21 -9.48 -6.65 -16.44
CA SER A 21 -10.10 -7.69 -15.61
C SER A 21 -9.05 -8.72 -15.17
N TYR A 22 -9.23 -9.29 -14.00
CA TYR A 22 -8.34 -10.26 -13.41
C TYR A 22 -9.13 -11.26 -12.54
N ASN A 23 -9.01 -12.56 -12.86
CA ASN A 23 -9.61 -13.67 -12.08
C ASN A 23 -11.11 -13.45 -11.77
N ASP A 24 -11.94 -13.35 -12.78
CA ASP A 24 -13.42 -13.28 -12.68
C ASP A 24 -13.96 -12.23 -11.68
N ARG A 25 -13.15 -11.24 -11.33
CA ARG A 25 -13.62 -10.07 -10.58
C ARG A 25 -14.49 -9.24 -11.51
N GLY A 26 -15.81 -9.36 -11.34
CA GLY A 26 -16.77 -8.53 -12.06
C GLY A 26 -16.49 -7.04 -11.84
N THR A 27 -17.06 -6.20 -12.70
CA THR A 27 -17.06 -4.76 -12.49
C THR A 27 -17.90 -4.46 -11.25
N PRO A 28 -17.35 -3.78 -10.22
CA PRO A 28 -18.16 -3.32 -9.11
C PRO A 28 -19.25 -2.38 -9.64
N ASN A 29 -20.52 -2.72 -9.42
CA ASN A 29 -21.67 -1.89 -9.86
C ASN A 29 -21.58 -0.45 -9.37
N GLU A 30 -20.92 -0.25 -8.23
CA GLU A 30 -20.66 1.07 -7.64
C GLU A 30 -19.85 2.01 -8.55
N LEU A 31 -19.01 1.49 -9.44
CA LEU A 31 -18.21 2.32 -10.36
C LEU A 31 -19.07 3.08 -11.37
N ASN A 32 -20.23 2.56 -11.74
CA ASN A 32 -21.16 3.21 -12.69
C ASN A 32 -21.68 4.55 -12.15
N GLN A 33 -21.68 4.76 -10.83
CA GLN A 33 -22.11 6.02 -10.21
C GLN A 33 -21.05 7.14 -10.33
N PHE A 34 -19.80 6.78 -10.58
CA PHE A 34 -18.67 7.72 -10.57
C PHE A 34 -18.02 7.92 -11.93
N CYS A 35 -18.28 7.05 -12.90
CA CYS A 35 -17.65 7.06 -14.21
C CYS A 35 -18.68 7.29 -15.32
N GLU A 36 -18.34 8.11 -16.31
CA GLU A 36 -19.17 8.36 -17.49
C GLU A 36 -19.17 7.15 -18.45
N SER A 37 -18.04 6.45 -18.53
CA SER A 37 -17.92 5.19 -19.26
C SER A 37 -16.93 4.25 -18.59
N ILE A 38 -17.15 2.95 -18.80
CA ILE A 38 -16.27 1.91 -18.26
C ILE A 38 -15.94 0.92 -19.38
N HIS A 39 -14.65 0.78 -19.65
CA HIS A 39 -14.11 -0.15 -20.64
C HIS A 39 -13.25 -1.21 -19.96
N VAL A 40 -13.56 -2.46 -20.24
CA VAL A 40 -12.90 -3.62 -19.62
C VAL A 40 -12.04 -4.33 -20.67
N TYR A 41 -10.80 -4.64 -20.29
CA TYR A 41 -9.86 -5.36 -21.15
C TYR A 41 -9.39 -6.63 -20.45
N GLU A 42 -9.08 -7.66 -21.24
CA GLU A 42 -8.50 -8.88 -20.70
C GLU A 42 -6.98 -8.73 -20.48
N ARG A 43 -6.53 -9.17 -19.33
CA ARG A 43 -5.10 -9.28 -19.03
C ARG A 43 -4.54 -10.58 -19.60
N LYS A 44 -3.38 -10.52 -20.26
CA LYS A 44 -2.64 -11.70 -20.69
C LYS A 44 -2.08 -12.44 -19.48
N THR A 45 -2.54 -13.67 -19.23
CA THR A 45 -2.11 -14.47 -18.07
C THR A 45 -1.10 -15.56 -18.46
N GLY A 46 -0.34 -16.06 -17.48
CA GLY A 46 0.63 -17.14 -17.69
C GLY A 46 1.71 -16.77 -18.72
N HIS A 47 2.07 -17.74 -19.56
CA HIS A 47 3.13 -17.59 -20.58
C HIS A 47 2.80 -16.55 -21.66
N LYS A 48 1.51 -16.27 -21.92
CA LYS A 48 1.07 -15.30 -22.94
C LYS A 48 1.54 -13.86 -22.64
N GLY A 49 1.80 -13.54 -21.38
CA GLY A 49 2.31 -12.23 -20.97
C GLY A 49 3.84 -12.20 -20.77
N LEU A 50 4.54 -13.31 -20.83
CA LEU A 50 5.99 -13.35 -20.60
C LEU A 50 6.74 -12.88 -21.84
N THR A 51 7.68 -11.95 -21.62
CA THR A 51 8.61 -11.46 -22.65
C THR A 51 10.04 -11.41 -22.08
N THR A 52 11.02 -11.31 -22.96
CA THR A 52 12.43 -11.15 -22.56
C THR A 52 12.82 -9.69 -22.38
N ARG A 53 12.05 -8.75 -22.93
CA ARG A 53 12.37 -7.32 -23.01
C ARG A 53 11.59 -6.47 -22.01
N LEU A 54 10.32 -6.77 -21.79
CA LEU A 54 9.45 -6.00 -20.90
C LEU A 54 9.16 -6.78 -19.62
N PRO A 55 9.01 -6.07 -18.47
CA PRO A 55 8.53 -6.69 -17.24
C PRO A 55 7.14 -7.31 -17.44
N TYR A 56 6.89 -8.46 -16.82
CA TYR A 56 5.60 -9.14 -16.92
C TYR A 56 4.42 -8.26 -16.48
N ILE A 57 4.62 -7.42 -15.47
CA ILE A 57 3.57 -6.50 -15.00
C ILE A 57 3.12 -5.52 -16.08
N VAL A 58 4.01 -5.12 -17.00
CA VAL A 58 3.72 -4.24 -18.13
C VAL A 58 3.23 -5.03 -19.34
N SER A 59 4.00 -6.05 -19.77
CA SER A 59 3.72 -6.81 -20.98
C SER A 59 2.36 -7.53 -20.95
N SER A 60 1.93 -7.96 -19.75
CA SER A 60 0.64 -8.61 -19.56
C SER A 60 -0.58 -7.70 -19.80
N ARG A 61 -0.36 -6.38 -19.90
CA ARG A 61 -1.41 -5.36 -20.09
C ARG A 61 -1.28 -4.58 -21.42
N LEU A 62 -0.46 -5.07 -22.34
CA LEU A 62 -0.44 -4.52 -23.70
C LEU A 62 -1.71 -4.95 -24.45
N ASN A 63 -2.48 -3.97 -24.90
CA ASN A 63 -3.76 -4.19 -25.58
C ASN A 63 -3.96 -3.14 -26.67
N ASP A 64 -4.25 -3.59 -27.89
CA ASP A 64 -4.40 -2.70 -29.07
C ASP A 64 -5.69 -1.89 -28.99
N GLN A 65 -6.79 -2.52 -28.56
CA GLN A 65 -8.08 -1.84 -28.43
C GLN A 65 -8.05 -0.73 -27.36
N LEU A 66 -7.25 -0.91 -26.27
CA LEU A 66 -7.01 0.18 -25.32
C LEU A 66 -6.34 1.37 -26.01
N ALA A 67 -5.33 1.12 -26.85
CA ALA A 67 -4.65 2.19 -27.59
C ALA A 67 -5.60 2.92 -28.55
N GLU A 68 -6.41 2.16 -29.30
CA GLU A 68 -7.42 2.70 -30.22
C GLU A 68 -8.45 3.55 -29.46
N ASN A 69 -8.95 3.07 -28.33
CA ASN A 69 -9.94 3.79 -27.55
C ASN A 69 -9.36 5.08 -26.95
N LEU A 70 -8.14 5.05 -26.43
CA LEU A 70 -7.49 6.23 -25.86
C LEU A 70 -7.13 7.28 -26.92
N ASN A 71 -6.91 6.89 -28.17
CA ASN A 71 -6.58 7.83 -29.26
C ASN A 71 -7.81 8.41 -29.97
N LYS A 72 -9.04 8.10 -29.52
CA LYS A 72 -10.26 8.74 -30.06
C LYS A 72 -10.41 10.20 -29.65
N ASP A 73 -9.71 10.62 -28.61
CA ASP A 73 -9.73 11.97 -28.07
C ASP A 73 -8.35 12.36 -27.54
N LEU A 74 -8.25 13.56 -26.97
CA LEU A 74 -7.02 14.09 -26.36
C LEU A 74 -7.20 14.40 -24.87
N HIS A 75 -8.13 13.73 -24.19
CA HIS A 75 -8.31 13.91 -22.75
C HIS A 75 -7.04 13.53 -21.97
N PRO A 76 -6.74 14.23 -20.86
CA PRO A 76 -5.63 13.83 -19.98
C PRO A 76 -5.78 12.40 -19.47
N ILE A 77 -4.67 11.73 -19.26
CA ILE A 77 -4.67 10.32 -18.82
C ILE A 77 -4.00 10.17 -17.46
N LEU A 78 -4.68 9.50 -16.53
CA LEU A 78 -4.11 9.02 -15.29
C LEU A 78 -3.86 7.50 -15.39
N LEU A 79 -2.60 7.10 -15.44
CA LEU A 79 -2.18 5.69 -15.41
C LEU A 79 -1.97 5.22 -13.97
N GLU A 80 -2.73 4.22 -13.55
CA GLU A 80 -2.69 3.66 -12.19
C GLU A 80 -1.61 2.59 -12.04
N GLY A 81 -0.37 3.03 -11.88
CA GLY A 81 0.80 2.21 -11.64
C GLY A 81 1.68 2.00 -12.88
N LEU A 82 2.93 1.64 -12.62
CA LEU A 82 3.92 1.30 -13.64
C LEU A 82 3.40 0.27 -14.65
N HIS A 83 2.58 -0.65 -14.17
CA HIS A 83 2.02 -1.72 -15.00
C HIS A 83 1.06 -1.24 -16.11
N CYS A 84 0.60 0.00 -16.07
CA CYS A 84 -0.23 0.62 -17.10
C CYS A 84 0.58 1.39 -18.15
N THR A 85 1.89 1.61 -17.93
CA THR A 85 2.71 2.48 -18.79
C THR A 85 3.07 1.89 -20.16
N GLY A 86 2.81 0.61 -20.40
CA GLY A 86 3.06 -0.01 -21.72
C GLY A 86 2.31 0.63 -22.89
N ILE A 87 1.32 1.47 -22.61
CA ILE A 87 0.57 2.24 -23.60
C ILE A 87 1.30 3.51 -24.06
N LEU A 88 2.21 4.06 -23.26
CA LEU A 88 2.87 5.36 -23.51
C LEU A 88 3.47 5.49 -24.90
N PRO A 89 4.17 4.49 -25.47
CA PRO A 89 4.73 4.60 -26.83
C PRO A 89 3.67 4.75 -27.95
N ARG A 90 2.39 4.57 -27.63
CA ARG A 90 1.28 4.66 -28.57
C ARG A 90 0.47 5.94 -28.43
N LEU A 91 0.86 6.83 -27.52
CA LEU A 91 0.18 8.10 -27.22
C LEU A 91 1.02 9.27 -27.76
N ASP A 92 0.36 10.30 -28.24
CA ASP A 92 1.01 11.58 -28.59
C ASP A 92 1.19 12.43 -27.32
N LEU A 93 2.33 12.26 -26.64
CA LEU A 93 2.64 12.95 -25.39
C LEU A 93 2.88 14.45 -25.57
N ALA A 94 3.15 14.93 -26.81
CA ALA A 94 3.29 16.36 -27.10
C ALA A 94 1.93 17.10 -27.03
N LYS A 95 0.83 16.38 -27.29
CA LYS A 95 -0.53 16.94 -27.31
C LYS A 95 -1.36 16.55 -26.10
N ARG A 96 -0.86 15.66 -25.22
CA ARG A 96 -1.66 15.08 -24.15
C ARG A 96 -0.90 15.04 -22.83
N LYS A 97 -1.49 15.53 -21.77
CA LYS A 97 -0.97 15.37 -20.42
C LYS A 97 -1.19 13.93 -19.92
N VAL A 98 -0.14 13.34 -19.39
CA VAL A 98 -0.19 11.99 -18.79
C VAL A 98 0.44 12.02 -17.41
N VAL A 99 -0.31 11.54 -16.42
CA VAL A 99 0.19 11.33 -15.07
C VAL A 99 0.28 9.83 -14.80
N VAL A 100 1.43 9.36 -14.33
CA VAL A 100 1.64 7.99 -13.90
C VAL A 100 1.64 7.95 -12.38
N ARG A 101 0.66 7.30 -11.79
CA ARG A 101 0.56 7.13 -10.34
C ARG A 101 1.46 5.97 -9.90
N MET A 102 2.60 6.26 -9.30
CA MET A 102 3.54 5.26 -8.80
C MET A 102 3.17 4.82 -7.39
N HIS A 103 2.86 3.53 -7.22
CA HIS A 103 2.48 2.96 -5.92
C HIS A 103 3.69 2.48 -5.11
N ASN A 104 4.74 2.10 -5.80
CA ASN A 104 6.04 1.71 -5.25
C ASN A 104 7.12 2.00 -6.30
N GLU A 105 8.37 2.01 -5.89
CA GLU A 105 9.45 1.70 -6.82
C GLU A 105 9.48 0.17 -7.00
N GLU A 106 8.90 -0.29 -8.11
CA GLU A 106 8.60 -1.71 -8.32
C GLU A 106 9.88 -2.57 -8.46
N SER A 107 11.03 -2.01 -8.93
CA SER A 107 12.26 -2.80 -9.04
C SER A 107 12.82 -3.14 -7.66
N ILE A 108 12.76 -2.22 -6.71
CA ILE A 108 13.12 -2.44 -5.31
C ILE A 108 12.14 -3.42 -4.68
N TYR A 109 10.84 -3.22 -4.87
CA TYR A 109 9.81 -4.12 -4.34
C TYR A 109 10.04 -5.58 -4.79
N TYR A 110 10.27 -5.83 -6.07
CA TYR A 110 10.57 -7.18 -6.58
C TYR A 110 11.91 -7.74 -6.07
N ARG A 111 12.88 -6.86 -5.79
CA ARG A 111 14.15 -7.27 -5.17
C ARG A 111 13.94 -7.74 -3.73
N GLU A 112 13.11 -7.05 -2.95
CA GLU A 112 12.76 -7.46 -1.59
C GLU A 112 11.93 -8.75 -1.60
N LEU A 113 10.98 -8.91 -2.53
CA LEU A 113 10.28 -10.19 -2.73
C LEU A 113 11.26 -11.34 -3.00
N ALA A 114 12.29 -11.10 -3.82
CA ALA A 114 13.31 -12.12 -4.09
C ALA A 114 14.15 -12.47 -2.84
N ARG A 115 14.33 -11.53 -1.91
CA ARG A 115 15.07 -11.76 -0.65
C ARG A 115 14.27 -12.62 0.34
N SER A 116 12.99 -12.32 0.49
CA SER A 116 12.08 -13.00 1.43
C SER A 116 11.52 -14.33 0.91
N GLU A 117 11.60 -14.60 -0.40
CA GLU A 117 11.04 -15.81 -1.00
C GLU A 117 11.88 -17.06 -0.65
N THR A 118 11.23 -18.17 -0.33
CA THR A 118 11.88 -19.46 0.00
C THR A 118 12.06 -20.35 -1.23
N SER A 119 11.16 -20.27 -2.21
CA SER A 119 11.23 -21.04 -3.45
C SER A 119 12.31 -20.49 -4.38
N TRP A 120 13.31 -21.30 -4.72
CA TRP A 120 14.42 -20.89 -5.59
C TRP A 120 13.98 -20.45 -6.99
N LEU A 121 12.96 -21.11 -7.58
CA LEU A 121 12.40 -20.75 -8.88
C LEU A 121 11.76 -19.36 -8.85
N LYS A 122 10.93 -19.09 -7.84
CA LYS A 122 10.31 -17.78 -7.65
C LYS A 122 11.34 -16.71 -7.35
N LYS A 123 12.39 -17.04 -6.60
CA LYS A 123 13.51 -16.14 -6.32
C LYS A 123 14.24 -15.70 -7.59
N ILE A 124 14.50 -16.63 -8.52
CA ILE A 124 15.07 -16.32 -9.83
C ILE A 124 14.13 -15.43 -10.63
N TYR A 125 12.84 -15.78 -10.67
CA TYR A 125 11.83 -14.97 -11.35
C TYR A 125 11.78 -13.54 -10.82
N PHE A 126 11.68 -13.34 -9.51
CA PHE A 126 11.63 -12.00 -8.92
C PHE A 126 12.91 -11.20 -9.17
N ARG A 127 14.08 -11.82 -9.12
CA ARG A 127 15.35 -11.15 -9.47
C ARG A 127 15.39 -10.72 -10.93
N ARG A 128 14.90 -11.56 -11.83
CA ARG A 128 14.79 -11.23 -13.25
C ARG A 128 13.83 -10.06 -13.47
N GLU A 129 12.63 -10.13 -12.90
CA GLU A 129 11.64 -9.04 -13.02
C GLU A 129 12.17 -7.72 -12.44
N SER A 130 12.79 -7.74 -11.26
CA SER A 130 13.43 -6.55 -10.68
C SER A 130 14.39 -5.87 -11.67
N ARG A 131 15.26 -6.66 -12.33
CA ARG A 131 16.22 -6.12 -13.34
C ARG A 131 15.50 -5.57 -14.58
N LEU A 132 14.46 -6.25 -15.05
CA LEU A 132 13.68 -5.81 -16.20
C LEU A 132 12.95 -4.50 -15.88
N ILE A 133 12.37 -4.39 -14.69
CA ILE A 133 11.69 -3.18 -14.22
C ILE A 133 12.69 -2.00 -14.16
N GLY A 134 13.85 -2.20 -13.53
CA GLY A 134 14.86 -1.14 -13.45
C GLY A 134 15.38 -0.67 -14.83
N ARG A 135 15.47 -1.57 -15.82
CA ARG A 135 15.79 -1.18 -17.21
C ARG A 135 14.63 -0.45 -17.87
N TYR A 136 13.41 -0.89 -17.62
CA TYR A 136 12.20 -0.29 -18.17
C TYR A 136 11.97 1.12 -17.61
N ASN A 137 12.20 1.34 -16.33
CA ASN A 137 12.07 2.65 -15.70
C ASN A 137 12.99 3.70 -16.36
N ARG A 138 14.20 3.32 -16.80
CA ARG A 138 15.13 4.22 -17.53
C ARG A 138 14.68 4.57 -18.95
N GLN A 139 13.67 3.91 -19.47
CA GLN A 139 13.10 4.13 -20.80
C GLN A 139 11.75 4.85 -20.76
N LEU A 140 11.26 5.16 -19.55
CA LEU A 140 10.03 5.89 -19.39
C LEU A 140 10.22 7.34 -19.88
N PRO A 141 9.21 7.92 -20.56
CA PRO A 141 9.30 9.27 -21.10
C PRO A 141 9.31 10.32 -19.98
N ASP A 142 10.21 11.29 -20.04
CA ASP A 142 10.30 12.37 -19.05
C ASP A 142 9.17 13.40 -19.19
N GLU A 143 8.42 13.40 -20.30
CA GLU A 143 7.26 14.27 -20.54
C GLU A 143 6.06 13.97 -19.64
N CYS A 144 6.04 12.80 -18.98
CA CYS A 144 4.99 12.42 -18.06
C CYS A 144 5.26 12.92 -16.64
N VAL A 145 4.20 13.23 -15.89
CA VAL A 145 4.33 13.44 -14.44
C VAL A 145 4.24 12.10 -13.72
N TYR A 146 5.20 11.82 -12.85
CA TYR A 146 5.26 10.60 -12.03
C TYR A 146 4.84 10.93 -10.59
N ALA A 147 3.58 10.70 -10.27
CA ALA A 147 3.01 10.99 -8.96
C ALA A 147 3.28 9.84 -7.98
N CYS A 148 4.34 9.92 -7.19
CA CYS A 148 4.78 8.92 -6.22
C CYS A 148 4.04 9.03 -4.90
N ILE A 149 3.78 7.91 -4.20
CA ILE A 149 3.09 7.94 -2.91
C ILE A 149 3.99 8.19 -1.71
N THR A 150 5.31 8.23 -1.91
CA THR A 150 6.29 8.66 -0.91
C THR A 150 7.30 9.63 -1.53
N PRO A 151 7.85 10.57 -0.73
CA PRO A 151 8.95 11.42 -1.19
C PRO A 151 10.19 10.62 -1.62
N ALA A 152 10.50 9.55 -0.88
CA ALA A 152 11.66 8.69 -1.18
C ALA A 152 11.55 8.01 -2.56
N ASP A 153 10.34 7.55 -2.94
CA ASP A 153 10.13 6.98 -4.28
C ASP A 153 10.28 8.06 -5.37
N ALA A 154 9.83 9.29 -5.13
CA ALA A 154 10.02 10.39 -6.08
C ALA A 154 11.51 10.71 -6.27
N ASP A 155 12.26 10.78 -5.17
CA ASP A 155 13.72 10.98 -5.19
C ASP A 155 14.45 9.89 -5.98
N ILE A 156 14.05 8.63 -5.83
CA ILE A 156 14.63 7.52 -6.58
C ILE A 156 14.33 7.66 -8.07
N LEU A 157 13.09 7.98 -8.44
CA LEU A 157 12.72 8.17 -9.84
C LEU A 157 13.54 9.29 -10.48
N GLU A 158 13.71 10.39 -9.79
CA GLU A 158 14.50 11.53 -10.28
C GLU A 158 16.00 11.20 -10.39
N LYS A 159 16.60 10.67 -9.32
CA LYS A 159 18.06 10.48 -9.22
C LYS A 159 18.57 9.26 -10.00
N GLU A 160 17.83 8.13 -9.97
CA GLU A 160 18.30 6.88 -10.57
C GLU A 160 17.78 6.65 -12.00
N TYR A 161 16.62 7.22 -12.34
CA TYR A 161 15.97 7.01 -13.64
C TYR A 161 15.87 8.29 -14.48
N HIS A 162 16.28 9.45 -13.92
CA HIS A 162 16.28 10.77 -14.58
C HIS A 162 14.89 11.23 -15.01
N LEU A 163 13.87 10.91 -14.21
CA LEU A 163 12.49 11.34 -14.42
C LEU A 163 12.25 12.64 -13.63
N HIS A 164 12.55 13.78 -14.28
CA HIS A 164 12.59 15.11 -13.64
C HIS A 164 11.21 15.64 -13.19
N HIS A 165 10.14 15.04 -13.70
CA HIS A 165 8.77 15.34 -13.30
C HIS A 165 8.22 14.35 -12.27
N ALA A 166 9.09 13.69 -11.49
CA ALA A 166 8.67 12.93 -10.32
C ALA A 166 8.20 13.88 -9.20
N ARG A 167 7.02 13.63 -8.64
CA ARG A 167 6.39 14.47 -7.60
C ARG A 167 5.81 13.58 -6.51
N PHE A 168 5.90 14.05 -5.27
CA PHE A 168 5.19 13.40 -4.18
C PHE A 168 3.71 13.78 -4.22
N LEU A 169 2.85 12.79 -4.26
CA LEU A 169 1.40 12.92 -4.08
C LEU A 169 0.94 11.84 -3.11
N PRO A 170 0.39 12.18 -1.95
CA PRO A 170 0.03 11.20 -0.92
C PRO A 170 -1.00 10.17 -1.36
N ALA A 171 -1.10 9.05 -0.63
CA ALA A 171 -2.13 8.04 -0.84
C ALA A 171 -3.53 8.63 -0.57
N PHE A 172 -4.55 8.01 -1.18
CA PHE A 172 -5.97 8.33 -0.96
C PHE A 172 -6.58 7.25 -0.05
N PRO A 173 -6.44 7.36 1.28
CA PRO A 173 -6.98 6.38 2.20
C PRO A 173 -8.52 6.39 2.23
N SER A 174 -9.11 5.29 2.71
CA SER A 174 -10.56 5.23 2.95
C SER A 174 -10.99 5.97 4.23
N TRP A 175 -10.06 6.17 5.13
CA TRP A 175 -10.29 6.88 6.39
C TRP A 175 -10.04 8.38 6.17
N GLN A 176 -10.99 9.20 6.57
CA GLN A 176 -10.92 10.66 6.40
C GLN A 176 -10.89 11.42 7.73
N GLN A 177 -11.25 10.74 8.82
CA GLN A 177 -11.27 11.28 10.16
C GLN A 177 -10.57 10.34 11.13
N VAL A 178 -9.88 10.91 12.11
CA VAL A 178 -9.27 10.15 13.20
C VAL A 178 -10.35 9.78 14.19
N ASN A 179 -10.65 8.48 14.25
CA ASN A 179 -11.68 7.86 15.07
C ASN A 179 -11.11 7.14 16.33
N GLY A 180 -9.81 7.28 16.57
CA GLY A 180 -9.18 6.75 17.78
C GLY A 180 -9.90 7.27 19.03
N GLN A 181 -10.19 6.38 19.98
CA GLN A 181 -10.93 6.68 21.20
C GLN A 181 -9.96 6.81 22.39
N GLU A 182 -10.18 7.79 23.23
CA GLU A 182 -9.47 7.94 24.51
C GLU A 182 -9.62 6.70 25.40
N GLY A 183 -8.74 6.61 26.40
CA GLY A 183 -8.80 5.61 27.43
C GLY A 183 -8.12 4.31 27.11
N MET A 184 -8.55 3.26 27.77
CA MET A 184 -7.91 1.94 27.71
C MET A 184 -8.62 1.04 26.70
N GLY A 185 -7.83 0.24 25.98
CA GLY A 185 -8.31 -0.95 25.28
C GLY A 185 -7.98 -2.21 26.10
N ASN A 186 -8.26 -3.37 25.55
CA ASN A 186 -8.19 -4.63 26.29
C ASN A 186 -7.18 -5.66 25.71
N LEU A 187 -6.55 -5.39 24.59
CA LEU A 187 -5.65 -6.34 23.92
C LEU A 187 -4.55 -5.63 23.10
N CYS A 188 -3.52 -6.39 22.78
CA CYS A 188 -2.55 -6.07 21.74
C CYS A 188 -2.99 -6.71 20.43
N LEU A 189 -2.87 -5.99 19.31
CA LEU A 189 -3.29 -6.47 17.99
C LEU A 189 -2.14 -6.39 16.99
N TYR A 190 -1.92 -7.46 16.24
CA TYR A 190 -1.22 -7.45 14.97
C TYR A 190 -2.19 -7.78 13.84
N HIS A 191 -2.14 -7.06 12.72
CA HIS A 191 -2.97 -7.39 11.56
C HIS A 191 -2.22 -7.29 10.22
N GLY A 192 -2.70 -8.07 9.24
CA GLY A 192 -2.14 -8.04 7.88
C GLY A 192 -2.65 -9.17 6.99
N ASN A 193 -2.28 -9.12 5.72
CA ASN A 193 -2.50 -10.27 4.83
C ASN A 193 -1.46 -11.34 5.13
N LEU A 194 -1.85 -12.38 5.87
CA LEU A 194 -0.96 -13.44 6.37
C LEU A 194 -0.52 -14.44 5.28
N SER A 195 -1.07 -14.34 4.06
CA SER A 195 -0.53 -15.07 2.92
C SER A 195 0.75 -14.44 2.35
N VAL A 196 1.09 -13.23 2.77
CA VAL A 196 2.34 -12.55 2.41
C VAL A 196 3.42 -12.97 3.41
N PRO A 197 4.55 -13.55 2.95
CA PRO A 197 5.58 -14.09 3.84
C PRO A 197 6.09 -13.10 4.88
N GLU A 198 6.30 -11.84 4.52
CA GLU A 198 6.74 -10.79 5.43
C GLU A 198 5.75 -10.58 6.60
N ASN A 199 4.44 -10.60 6.30
CA ASN A 199 3.42 -10.42 7.34
C ASN A 199 3.31 -11.65 8.26
N GLU A 200 3.46 -12.84 7.71
CA GLU A 200 3.48 -14.07 8.51
C GLU A 200 4.70 -14.10 9.44
N GLU A 201 5.89 -13.79 8.93
CA GLU A 201 7.10 -13.76 9.75
C GLU A 201 7.03 -12.67 10.83
N ALA A 202 6.39 -11.54 10.56
CA ALA A 202 6.14 -10.51 11.56
C ALA A 202 5.23 -11.04 12.72
N ALA A 203 4.16 -11.74 12.38
CA ALA A 203 3.28 -12.38 13.38
C ALA A 203 4.04 -13.44 14.20
N LEU A 204 4.80 -14.30 13.53
CA LEU A 204 5.61 -15.33 14.18
C LEU A 204 6.71 -14.74 15.07
N TRP A 205 7.33 -13.65 14.65
CA TRP A 205 8.33 -12.93 15.43
C TRP A 205 7.71 -12.34 16.71
N LEU A 206 6.53 -11.71 16.60
CA LEU A 206 5.80 -11.21 17.76
C LEU A 206 5.51 -12.33 18.77
N ILE A 207 4.94 -13.46 18.31
CA ILE A 207 4.67 -14.60 19.20
C ILE A 207 5.96 -15.09 19.89
N ARG A 208 6.99 -15.39 19.10
CA ARG A 208 8.19 -16.09 19.59
C ARG A 208 9.14 -15.23 20.37
N LYS A 209 9.24 -13.94 20.04
CA LYS A 209 10.28 -13.06 20.58
C LYS A 209 9.76 -11.98 21.51
N VAL A 210 8.49 -11.57 21.36
CA VAL A 210 7.88 -10.54 22.21
C VAL A 210 6.93 -11.17 23.22
N PHE A 211 5.88 -11.84 22.75
CA PHE A 211 4.86 -12.42 23.64
C PHE A 211 5.29 -13.71 24.36
N SER A 212 6.43 -14.28 24.01
CA SER A 212 7.08 -15.29 24.86
C SER A 212 7.65 -14.72 26.16
N GLN A 213 7.85 -13.41 26.25
CA GLN A 213 8.41 -12.72 27.42
C GLN A 213 7.34 -12.01 28.27
N ILE A 214 6.15 -11.76 27.71
CA ILE A 214 5.06 -11.02 28.36
C ILE A 214 3.74 -11.77 28.21
N GLN A 215 2.94 -11.79 29.30
CA GLN A 215 1.63 -12.47 29.31
C GLN A 215 0.49 -11.44 29.20
N LYS A 216 0.38 -10.81 28.05
CA LYS A 216 -0.72 -9.87 27.75
C LYS A 216 -1.59 -10.43 26.63
N PRO A 217 -2.91 -10.18 26.64
CA PRO A 217 -3.80 -10.62 25.57
C PRO A 217 -3.32 -10.15 24.21
N PHE A 218 -3.06 -11.08 23.32
CA PHE A 218 -2.55 -10.80 21.98
C PHE A 218 -3.44 -11.42 20.91
N VAL A 219 -3.89 -10.60 19.97
CA VAL A 219 -4.69 -11.03 18.83
C VAL A 219 -3.90 -10.83 17.53
N ILE A 220 -3.91 -11.85 16.69
CA ILE A 220 -3.41 -11.79 15.32
C ILE A 220 -4.61 -11.89 14.40
N ALA A 221 -4.82 -10.91 13.53
CA ALA A 221 -5.94 -10.88 12.60
C ALA A 221 -5.48 -10.77 11.13
N GLY A 222 -5.98 -11.63 10.26
CA GLY A 222 -5.62 -11.50 8.86
C GLY A 222 -6.05 -12.63 7.93
N LYS A 223 -5.86 -12.37 6.64
CA LYS A 223 -6.30 -13.27 5.57
C LYS A 223 -5.34 -14.43 5.38
N LYS A 224 -5.91 -15.63 5.22
CA LYS A 224 -5.21 -16.88 4.82
C LYS A 224 -3.99 -17.19 5.69
N PRO A 225 -4.15 -17.35 7.02
CA PRO A 225 -3.05 -17.75 7.88
C PRO A 225 -2.59 -19.16 7.53
N SER A 226 -1.28 -19.40 7.54
CA SER A 226 -0.71 -20.73 7.32
C SER A 226 -0.98 -21.68 8.49
N LYS A 227 -0.92 -22.99 8.24
CA LYS A 227 -1.01 -24.01 9.31
C LYS A 227 0.10 -23.84 10.35
N ARG A 228 1.28 -23.34 9.97
CA ARG A 228 2.40 -23.05 10.87
C ARG A 228 2.03 -21.95 11.86
N LEU A 229 1.47 -20.84 11.39
CA LEU A 229 1.04 -19.73 12.23
C LEU A 229 -0.13 -20.13 13.15
N GLN A 230 -1.12 -20.87 12.62
CA GLN A 230 -2.25 -21.38 13.40
C GLN A 230 -1.79 -22.23 14.57
N LYS A 231 -0.89 -23.21 14.34
CA LYS A 231 -0.31 -24.07 15.40
C LYS A 231 0.46 -23.23 16.41
N MET A 232 1.23 -22.25 15.97
CA MET A 232 2.02 -21.41 16.87
C MET A 232 1.13 -20.52 17.74
N ALA A 233 0.10 -19.90 17.18
CA ALA A 233 -0.84 -19.08 17.93
C ALA A 233 -1.60 -19.90 18.99
N HIS A 234 -1.99 -21.12 18.64
CA HIS A 234 -2.68 -22.04 19.57
C HIS A 234 -1.80 -22.51 20.75
N PHE A 235 -0.48 -22.55 20.56
CA PHE A 235 0.44 -22.98 21.61
C PHE A 235 0.53 -21.98 22.78
N PHE A 236 0.31 -20.70 22.55
CA PHE A 236 0.36 -19.65 23.57
C PHE A 236 -1.04 -19.29 24.05
N GLN A 237 -1.39 -19.59 25.30
CA GLN A 237 -2.74 -19.41 25.87
C GLN A 237 -3.27 -17.98 25.81
N HIS A 238 -2.37 -16.98 25.82
CA HIS A 238 -2.73 -15.56 25.73
C HIS A 238 -2.77 -15.02 24.29
N THR A 239 -2.61 -15.90 23.28
CA THR A 239 -2.61 -15.52 21.86
C THR A 239 -3.85 -16.10 21.17
N CYS A 240 -4.58 -15.25 20.45
CA CYS A 240 -5.73 -15.61 19.63
C CYS A 240 -5.47 -15.28 18.17
N LEU A 241 -5.91 -16.15 17.26
CA LEU A 241 -5.84 -15.92 15.81
C LEU A 241 -7.26 -15.78 15.24
N VAL A 242 -7.52 -14.63 14.62
CA VAL A 242 -8.75 -14.34 13.87
C VAL A 242 -8.44 -14.49 12.38
N ALA A 243 -8.86 -15.60 11.80
CA ALA A 243 -8.63 -15.92 10.40
C ALA A 243 -9.69 -15.28 9.51
N ASP A 244 -9.26 -14.68 8.40
CA ASP A 244 -10.13 -14.13 7.36
C ASP A 244 -11.22 -13.16 7.87
N PRO A 245 -10.90 -12.20 8.78
CA PRO A 245 -11.89 -11.25 9.28
C PRO A 245 -12.48 -10.43 8.12
N SER A 246 -13.76 -10.10 8.21
CA SER A 246 -14.38 -9.07 7.39
C SER A 246 -13.74 -7.70 7.66
N GLU A 247 -13.98 -6.74 6.78
CA GLU A 247 -13.46 -5.37 6.97
C GLU A 247 -14.01 -4.73 8.25
N THR A 248 -15.28 -4.96 8.55
CA THR A 248 -15.94 -4.47 9.77
C THR A 248 -15.31 -5.09 11.02
N GLU A 249 -15.11 -6.41 11.03
CA GLU A 249 -14.49 -7.11 12.17
C GLU A 249 -13.05 -6.64 12.40
N LEU A 250 -12.29 -6.43 11.31
CA LEU A 250 -10.93 -5.93 11.43
C LEU A 250 -10.91 -4.50 11.99
N ASN A 251 -11.80 -3.62 11.54
CA ASN A 251 -11.94 -2.26 12.06
C ASN A 251 -12.27 -2.29 13.56
N ASP A 252 -13.20 -3.15 13.97
CA ASP A 252 -13.57 -3.31 15.38
C ASP A 252 -12.40 -3.79 16.23
N LEU A 253 -11.61 -4.75 15.74
CA LEU A 253 -10.40 -5.22 16.44
C LEU A 253 -9.38 -4.10 16.60
N ILE A 254 -9.13 -3.30 15.56
CA ILE A 254 -8.19 -2.16 15.61
C ILE A 254 -8.65 -1.12 16.64
N ARG A 255 -9.94 -0.81 16.69
CA ARG A 255 -10.53 0.15 17.64
C ARG A 255 -10.51 -0.37 19.08
N LYS A 256 -10.78 -1.67 19.29
CA LYS A 256 -10.78 -2.31 20.61
C LYS A 256 -9.37 -2.53 21.16
N ALA A 257 -8.39 -2.66 20.27
CA ALA A 257 -7.00 -2.83 20.68
C ALA A 257 -6.51 -1.61 21.46
N HIS A 258 -5.81 -1.90 22.58
CA HIS A 258 -5.07 -0.88 23.30
C HIS A 258 -3.79 -0.53 22.58
N ILE A 259 -3.10 -1.56 22.09
CA ILE A 259 -1.82 -1.41 21.41
C ILE A 259 -1.88 -2.16 20.07
N ASN A 260 -1.73 -1.43 18.98
CA ASN A 260 -1.58 -2.00 17.66
C ASN A 260 -0.08 -2.14 17.34
N LEU A 261 0.33 -3.34 16.93
CA LEU A 261 1.72 -3.72 16.72
C LEU A 261 1.99 -3.93 15.23
N LEU A 262 2.89 -3.17 14.66
CA LEU A 262 3.20 -3.24 13.22
C LEU A 262 4.72 -3.30 12.99
N PRO A 263 5.42 -4.39 13.35
CA PRO A 263 6.81 -4.55 12.96
C PRO A 263 6.93 -4.77 11.44
N GLY A 264 7.93 -4.15 10.81
CA GLY A 264 8.31 -4.35 9.42
C GLY A 264 9.72 -4.91 9.32
N PHE A 265 9.98 -5.81 8.36
CA PHE A 265 11.27 -6.47 8.18
C PHE A 265 11.89 -6.27 6.80
N SER A 266 11.28 -5.44 5.95
CA SER A 266 11.88 -5.05 4.67
C SER A 266 13.09 -4.15 4.90
N HIS A 267 14.20 -4.44 4.23
CA HIS A 267 15.40 -3.60 4.28
C HIS A 267 15.24 -2.29 3.51
N HIS A 268 14.48 -2.32 2.43
CA HIS A 268 14.16 -1.13 1.64
C HIS A 268 12.65 -1.01 1.52
N VAL A 269 12.11 0.05 2.06
CA VAL A 269 10.67 0.34 2.02
C VAL A 269 10.39 1.22 0.82
N THR A 270 9.48 0.76 -0.05
CA THR A 270 8.90 1.56 -1.13
C THR A 270 7.39 1.63 -0.92
N GLY A 271 6.78 2.71 -1.33
CA GLY A 271 5.36 2.95 -1.09
C GLY A 271 5.03 3.19 0.38
N ILE A 272 3.74 3.35 0.66
CA ILE A 272 3.24 3.53 2.03
C ILE A 272 2.58 2.26 2.56
N ARG A 273 2.81 1.98 3.83
CA ARG A 273 2.16 0.88 4.54
C ARG A 273 0.74 1.28 4.95
N LEU A 274 -0.26 0.96 4.14
CA LEU A 274 -1.67 1.30 4.42
C LEU A 274 -2.14 0.83 5.79
N LYS A 275 -1.60 -0.28 6.31
CA LYS A 275 -1.91 -0.75 7.66
C LYS A 275 -1.47 0.22 8.76
N LEU A 276 -0.40 1.00 8.54
CA LEU A 276 0.01 2.07 9.45
C LEU A 276 -1.04 3.18 9.48
N LEU A 277 -1.45 3.68 8.31
CA LEU A 277 -2.51 4.67 8.21
C LEU A 277 -3.80 4.18 8.87
N HIS A 278 -4.19 2.93 8.62
CA HIS A 278 -5.38 2.34 9.21
C HIS A 278 -5.37 2.44 10.74
N VAL A 279 -4.26 2.03 11.35
CA VAL A 279 -4.11 2.10 12.81
C VAL A 279 -4.09 3.55 13.32
N LEU A 280 -3.43 4.46 12.62
CA LEU A 280 -3.36 5.85 13.05
C LEU A 280 -4.70 6.60 12.93
N PHE A 281 -5.55 6.20 11.96
CA PHE A 281 -6.90 6.75 11.84
C PHE A 281 -7.88 6.13 12.85
N GLU A 282 -7.80 4.82 13.12
CA GLU A 282 -8.86 4.09 13.81
C GLU A 282 -8.47 3.57 15.20
N GLY A 283 -7.17 3.33 15.45
CA GLY A 283 -6.70 2.67 16.65
C GLY A 283 -6.20 3.60 17.75
N ARG A 284 -5.80 3.00 18.87
CA ARG A 284 -5.10 3.66 19.99
C ARG A 284 -3.59 3.64 19.76
N HIS A 285 -2.81 3.26 20.78
CA HIS A 285 -1.35 3.23 20.67
C HIS A 285 -0.87 2.39 19.48
N CYS A 286 0.17 2.87 18.80
CA CYS A 286 0.78 2.21 17.67
C CYS A 286 2.27 1.97 17.95
N VAL A 287 2.69 0.71 18.03
CA VAL A 287 4.09 0.33 18.21
C VAL A 287 4.63 -0.22 16.91
N VAL A 288 5.71 0.37 16.43
CA VAL A 288 6.33 0.08 15.15
C VAL A 288 7.85 -0.06 15.33
N ASN A 289 8.52 -0.55 14.30
CA ASN A 289 9.96 -0.31 14.15
C ASN A 289 10.23 0.76 13.08
N GLU A 290 11.46 1.22 13.01
CA GLU A 290 11.87 2.29 12.09
C GLU A 290 11.50 1.99 10.63
N SER A 291 11.71 0.75 10.17
CA SER A 291 11.37 0.35 8.80
C SER A 291 9.88 0.44 8.45
N MET A 292 8.99 0.53 9.45
CA MET A 292 7.56 0.70 9.23
C MET A 292 7.16 2.15 9.00
N VAL A 293 7.89 3.09 9.59
CA VAL A 293 7.47 4.50 9.70
C VAL A 293 8.46 5.49 9.09
N ALA A 294 9.71 5.08 8.82
CA ALA A 294 10.74 5.97 8.28
C ALA A 294 10.29 6.64 6.95
N GLY A 295 10.46 7.95 6.88
CA GLY A 295 10.14 8.75 5.70
C GLY A 295 8.65 8.98 5.45
N THR A 296 7.78 8.62 6.40
CA THR A 296 6.33 8.87 6.30
C THR A 296 5.91 10.20 6.89
N GLY A 297 6.74 10.83 7.75
CA GLY A 297 6.40 12.00 8.56
C GLY A 297 5.43 11.69 9.71
N LEU A 298 5.21 10.39 10.02
CA LEU A 298 4.27 9.93 11.04
C LEU A 298 4.98 9.35 12.29
N GLU A 299 6.30 9.52 12.37
CA GLU A 299 7.14 8.99 13.43
C GLU A 299 6.67 9.40 14.81
N SER A 300 6.28 10.68 14.98
CA SER A 300 5.81 11.24 16.25
C SER A 300 4.44 10.71 16.71
N ALA A 301 3.67 10.08 15.82
CA ALA A 301 2.39 9.44 16.14
C ALA A 301 2.53 7.96 16.54
N CYS A 302 3.77 7.45 16.61
CA CYS A 302 4.09 6.06 16.88
C CYS A 302 5.10 5.92 18.02
N HIS A 303 5.08 4.76 18.70
CA HIS A 303 6.13 4.33 19.60
C HIS A 303 7.09 3.43 18.83
N ILE A 304 8.38 3.79 18.82
CA ILE A 304 9.36 3.10 17.95
C ILE A 304 10.24 2.17 18.79
N GLY A 305 10.22 0.88 18.47
CA GLY A 305 11.06 -0.15 19.07
C GLY A 305 11.94 -0.84 18.02
N SER A 306 13.23 -0.96 18.24
CA SER A 306 14.17 -1.58 17.31
C SER A 306 14.39 -3.08 17.53
N THR A 307 14.09 -3.59 18.71
CA THR A 307 14.32 -5.00 19.13
C THR A 307 13.08 -5.61 19.79
N ALA A 308 13.07 -6.95 19.94
CA ALA A 308 11.99 -7.64 20.64
C ALA A 308 11.87 -7.18 22.09
N ASN A 309 12.98 -6.94 22.78
CA ASN A 309 12.98 -6.46 24.17
C ASN A 309 12.44 -5.01 24.23
N ALA A 310 12.78 -4.15 23.27
CA ALA A 310 12.21 -2.82 23.18
C ALA A 310 10.70 -2.86 22.97
N PHE A 311 10.20 -3.73 22.06
CA PHE A 311 8.76 -3.93 21.88
C PHE A 311 8.09 -4.39 23.18
N ALA A 312 8.65 -5.41 23.86
CA ALA A 312 8.12 -5.91 25.12
C ALA A 312 8.07 -4.78 26.19
N SER A 313 9.14 -4.01 26.34
CA SER A 313 9.21 -2.90 27.31
C SER A 313 8.17 -1.82 26.99
N ILE A 314 8.06 -1.40 25.72
CA ILE A 314 7.08 -0.40 25.29
C ILE A 314 5.65 -0.91 25.54
N ILE A 315 5.34 -2.17 25.20
CA ILE A 315 4.03 -2.77 25.44
C ILE A 315 3.71 -2.75 26.94
N MET A 316 4.65 -3.17 27.79
CA MET A 316 4.43 -3.20 29.24
C MET A 316 4.20 -1.80 29.84
N GLN A 317 4.91 -0.78 29.34
CA GLN A 317 4.71 0.62 29.72
C GLN A 317 3.33 1.12 29.29
N LEU A 318 3.00 0.98 28.00
CA LEU A 318 1.76 1.49 27.41
C LEU A 318 0.52 0.76 27.94
N TYR A 319 0.65 -0.48 28.36
CA TYR A 319 -0.49 -1.30 28.82
C TYR A 319 -1.22 -0.71 30.01
N HIS A 320 -0.59 0.21 30.72
CA HIS A 320 -1.13 0.93 31.89
C HIS A 320 -1.32 2.42 31.64
N GLN A 321 -1.08 2.89 30.41
CA GLN A 321 -1.22 4.30 30.05
C GLN A 321 -2.44 4.49 29.15
N PRO A 322 -3.42 5.32 29.51
CA PRO A 322 -4.56 5.57 28.63
C PRO A 322 -4.08 6.31 27.36
N PHE A 323 -4.70 6.02 26.25
CA PHE A 323 -4.56 6.81 25.02
C PHE A 323 -5.27 8.14 25.23
N THR A 324 -4.59 9.26 24.93
CA THR A 324 -5.03 10.59 25.35
C THR A 324 -5.58 11.44 24.20
N GLN A 325 -6.28 12.53 24.55
CA GLN A 325 -6.78 13.50 23.59
C GLN A 325 -5.65 14.27 22.89
N GLU A 326 -4.50 14.44 23.54
CA GLU A 326 -3.31 15.03 22.95
C GLU A 326 -2.77 14.16 21.80
N GLU A 327 -2.73 12.83 21.97
CA GLU A 327 -2.31 11.89 20.94
C GLU A 327 -3.30 11.90 19.75
N ILE A 328 -4.60 11.95 20.02
CA ILE A 328 -5.63 12.09 18.98
C ILE A 328 -5.46 13.41 18.21
N SER A 329 -5.23 14.50 18.92
CA SER A 329 -5.03 15.83 18.33
C SER A 329 -3.74 15.90 17.50
N LEU A 330 -2.67 15.25 17.95
CA LEU A 330 -1.43 15.11 17.20
C LEU A 330 -1.68 14.35 15.87
N ARG A 331 -2.36 13.20 15.93
CA ARG A 331 -2.72 12.43 14.73
C ARG A 331 -3.60 13.23 13.77
N ARG A 332 -4.59 13.97 14.26
CA ARG A 332 -5.42 14.84 13.42
C ARG A 332 -4.56 15.85 12.65
N ARG A 333 -3.64 16.54 13.30
CA ARG A 333 -2.73 17.50 12.64
C ARG A 333 -1.86 16.84 11.56
N LEU A 334 -1.25 15.69 11.86
CA LEU A 334 -0.35 14.98 10.95
C LEU A 334 -1.08 14.42 9.73
N LEU A 335 -2.25 13.82 9.96
CA LEU A 335 -2.99 13.11 8.90
C LEU A 335 -3.82 14.07 8.03
N ALA A 336 -4.49 15.07 8.60
CA ALA A 336 -5.30 16.04 7.87
C ALA A 336 -4.47 16.90 6.89
N GLY A 337 -3.19 17.17 7.21
CA GLY A 337 -2.30 17.92 6.32
C GLY A 337 -1.90 17.14 5.06
N THR A 338 -1.72 15.83 5.19
CA THR A 338 -1.11 14.99 4.15
C THR A 338 -2.11 14.05 3.47
N TYR A 339 -3.05 13.47 4.20
CA TYR A 339 -3.94 12.42 3.69
C TYR A 339 -5.39 12.91 3.49
N ASP A 340 -5.57 14.19 3.17
CA ASP A 340 -6.86 14.75 2.73
C ASP A 340 -7.10 14.42 1.26
N ASN A 341 -8.06 13.57 0.98
CA ASN A 341 -8.38 13.14 -0.37
C ASN A 341 -8.83 14.27 -1.29
N ASN A 342 -9.50 15.32 -0.77
CA ASN A 342 -9.95 16.44 -1.59
C ASN A 342 -8.76 17.33 -1.99
N LYS A 343 -7.87 17.61 -1.05
CA LYS A 343 -6.63 18.34 -1.31
C LYS A 343 -5.74 17.58 -2.30
N ASN A 344 -5.56 16.29 -2.10
CA ASN A 344 -4.76 15.45 -2.97
C ASN A 344 -5.38 15.30 -4.38
N ALA A 345 -6.71 15.31 -4.48
CA ALA A 345 -7.40 15.34 -5.77
C ALA A 345 -7.19 16.67 -6.50
N ALA A 346 -7.28 17.81 -5.79
CA ALA A 346 -7.01 19.11 -6.38
C ALA A 346 -5.56 19.21 -6.90
N GLU A 347 -4.59 18.71 -6.17
CA GLU A 347 -3.19 18.66 -6.61
C GLU A 347 -3.01 17.74 -7.84
N LEU A 348 -3.64 16.56 -7.84
CA LEU A 348 -3.60 15.65 -9.00
C LEU A 348 -4.23 16.30 -10.25
N ILE A 349 -5.29 17.08 -10.07
CA ILE A 349 -5.93 17.84 -11.17
C ILE A 349 -4.93 18.83 -11.77
N GLN A 350 -4.17 19.57 -10.97
CA GLN A 350 -3.14 20.50 -11.45
C GLN A 350 -2.03 19.81 -12.28
N TYR A 351 -1.80 18.51 -12.09
CA TYR A 351 -0.84 17.76 -12.93
C TYR A 351 -1.44 17.34 -14.26
N LEU A 352 -2.75 17.31 -14.39
CA LEU A 352 -3.48 16.86 -15.58
C LEU A 352 -3.93 18.03 -16.47
N TRP A 353 -4.04 19.23 -15.92
CA TRP A 353 -4.43 20.47 -16.62
C TRP A 353 -3.44 21.61 -16.35
#